data_6e475973886e90bc453ce67ec9007f82
#
_entry.id   6e475973886e90bc453ce67ec9007f82
#
_cell.length_a   1.000
_cell.length_b   1.000
_cell.length_c   1.000
_cell.angle_alpha   90.00
_cell.angle_beta   90.00
_cell.angle_gamma   90.00
#
_symmetry.space_group_name_H-M   'P 1'
#
loop_
_entity.id
_entity.type
_entity.pdbx_description
1 polymer ?
#
loop_
_entity_poly.entity_id
_entity_poly.type
_entity_poly.pdbx_seq_one_letter_code
_entity_poly.pdbx_strand_id
1 'polypeptide(L)'
;MAKIETPRPVRGTQDMLGGTTEAFQERFAHVVATFDRVRKLYGFARVEVPVFESTAVFARSLGESTDVVSKEMYTFDDRGGDSITLRPEFTAGISRAYITEGWQQYAPLKVATHGPLFRYERPQKGRFRQFHQLDAEIIGAAEPGADVELLVMADQLLKELGIDDGVTLTLNTLGDAASRDAWRAALIAHFEAHRDQLSEDSVDRLQRNPLRILDSKDPRDRPVADSAPDIDAYLTDEARSFFDKVTSGLGAAGVAWERNARLVRGLDYYRHTAFEFVTDRLGAQGTVLGGGRYDGLIENLGGPATPAVGWAAGIERLAMLVDAPEKERLGVIMAVEDDLALPDAQRLIAKLRRHHISAEMIASGSPRKRYDKATKIDAFVLLSIQWREGKAFVKPPVSAIPNPILDKVDAALNEVDAIV
;
A
#
# COMPACT_ATOMS: atom_id res chain seq x y z
N MET A 1 1.52 -27.08 38.34
CA MET A 1 1.34 -26.96 36.87
C MET A 1 2.42 -26.03 36.35
N ALA A 2 3.18 -26.44 35.36
CA ALA A 2 4.13 -25.54 34.70
C ALA A 2 3.35 -24.36 34.09
N LYS A 3 3.84 -23.14 34.28
CA LYS A 3 3.22 -21.95 33.72
C LYS A 3 3.38 -22.03 32.20
N ILE A 4 2.25 -22.11 31.48
CA ILE A 4 2.25 -22.09 30.01
C ILE A 4 2.71 -20.69 29.58
N GLU A 5 3.80 -20.64 28.85
CA GLU A 5 4.35 -19.39 28.34
C GLU A 5 3.49 -18.88 27.17
N THR A 6 3.08 -17.61 27.21
CA THR A 6 2.29 -17.01 26.14
C THR A 6 3.14 -16.85 24.87
N PRO A 7 2.70 -17.38 23.72
CA PRO A 7 3.40 -17.19 22.46
C PRO A 7 3.54 -15.71 22.11
N ARG A 8 4.69 -15.33 21.59
CA ARG A 8 4.93 -13.96 21.09
C ARG A 8 4.79 -13.92 19.58
N PRO A 9 4.36 -12.78 19.00
CA PRO A 9 4.35 -12.62 17.55
C PRO A 9 5.76 -12.74 16.98
N VAL A 10 5.85 -13.12 15.71
CA VAL A 10 7.13 -13.19 14.98
C VAL A 10 7.74 -11.78 14.92
N ARG A 11 9.03 -11.67 15.18
CA ARG A 11 9.73 -10.39 15.13
C ARG A 11 9.58 -9.73 13.75
N GLY A 12 9.11 -8.49 13.74
CA GLY A 12 8.89 -7.72 12.50
C GLY A 12 7.51 -7.94 11.87
N THR A 13 6.60 -8.59 12.60
CA THR A 13 5.16 -8.57 12.32
C THR A 13 4.45 -7.68 13.33
N GLN A 14 3.23 -7.28 13.04
CA GLN A 14 2.40 -6.45 13.92
C GLN A 14 0.94 -6.89 13.89
N ASP A 15 0.30 -6.78 15.04
CA ASP A 15 -1.15 -6.89 15.19
C ASP A 15 -1.75 -5.48 15.20
N MET A 16 -2.84 -5.27 14.46
CA MET A 16 -3.52 -3.97 14.37
C MET A 16 -4.96 -4.12 14.85
N LEU A 17 -5.34 -3.33 15.85
CA LEU A 17 -6.70 -3.30 16.39
C LEU A 17 -7.31 -1.92 16.17
N GLY A 18 -8.48 -1.88 15.52
CA GLY A 18 -9.27 -0.66 15.37
C GLY A 18 -9.89 -0.19 16.68
N GLY A 19 -10.28 1.09 16.72
CA GLY A 19 -10.89 1.71 17.91
C GLY A 19 -9.90 2.05 19.03
N THR A 20 -8.59 1.93 18.78
CA THR A 20 -7.54 2.32 19.72
C THR A 20 -7.26 3.82 19.67
N THR A 21 -6.60 4.36 20.72
CA THR A 21 -6.22 5.78 20.75
C THR A 21 -5.21 6.17 19.66
N GLU A 22 -4.42 5.22 19.18
CA GLU A 22 -3.42 5.45 18.11
C GLU A 22 -4.07 5.56 16.73
N ALA A 23 -5.30 5.04 16.55
CA ALA A 23 -6.06 5.07 15.31
C ALA A 23 -5.27 4.57 14.07
N PHE A 24 -4.26 3.70 14.27
CA PHE A 24 -3.40 3.26 13.17
C PHE A 24 -4.17 2.38 12.18
N GLN A 25 -5.04 1.49 12.69
CA GLN A 25 -5.88 0.65 11.84
C GLN A 25 -6.87 1.46 11.00
N GLU A 26 -7.43 2.53 11.56
CA GLU A 26 -8.34 3.44 10.87
C GLU A 26 -7.62 4.18 9.74
N ARG A 27 -6.41 4.68 10.01
CA ARG A 27 -5.56 5.30 8.97
C ARG A 27 -5.18 4.31 7.88
N PHE A 28 -4.81 3.08 8.25
CA PHE A 28 -4.52 2.00 7.30
C PHE A 28 -5.74 1.71 6.41
N ALA A 29 -6.91 1.53 7.00
CA ALA A 29 -8.16 1.30 6.27
C ALA A 29 -8.53 2.48 5.36
N HIS A 30 -8.32 3.72 5.83
CA HIS A 30 -8.54 4.93 5.04
C HIS A 30 -7.63 4.99 3.80
N VAL A 31 -6.35 4.67 3.94
CA VAL A 31 -5.40 4.57 2.81
C VAL A 31 -5.90 3.58 1.76
N VAL A 32 -6.31 2.37 2.19
CA VAL A 32 -6.83 1.34 1.28
C VAL A 32 -8.12 1.77 0.59
N ALA A 33 -9.06 2.36 1.34
CA ALA A 33 -10.34 2.82 0.79
C ALA A 33 -10.15 3.96 -0.23
N THR A 34 -9.26 4.92 0.07
CA THR A 34 -8.93 6.01 -0.85
C THR A 34 -8.30 5.47 -2.13
N PHE A 35 -7.35 4.56 -2.04
CA PHE A 35 -6.76 3.90 -3.20
C PHE A 35 -7.81 3.15 -4.03
N ASP A 36 -8.71 2.38 -3.40
CA ASP A 36 -9.75 1.64 -4.13
C ASP A 36 -10.71 2.56 -4.88
N ARG A 37 -10.94 3.76 -4.36
CA ARG A 37 -11.73 4.80 -5.05
C ARG A 37 -10.94 5.42 -6.21
N VAL A 38 -9.68 5.83 -5.98
CA VAL A 38 -8.85 6.47 -7.00
C VAL A 38 -8.59 5.52 -8.17
N ARG A 39 -8.21 4.25 -7.94
CA ARG A 39 -7.97 3.31 -9.04
C ARG A 39 -9.18 3.16 -9.98
N LYS A 40 -10.41 3.22 -9.45
CA LYS A 40 -11.64 3.16 -10.25
C LYS A 40 -11.81 4.37 -11.15
N LEU A 41 -11.40 5.57 -10.70
CA LEU A 41 -11.44 6.79 -11.51
C LEU A 41 -10.52 6.67 -12.74
N TYR A 42 -9.39 5.96 -12.60
CA TYR A 42 -8.43 5.70 -13.69
C TYR A 42 -8.73 4.43 -14.49
N GLY A 43 -9.80 3.71 -14.17
CA GLY A 43 -10.20 2.50 -14.89
C GLY A 43 -9.32 1.26 -14.60
N PHE A 44 -8.59 1.23 -13.48
CA PHE A 44 -7.81 0.06 -13.08
C PHE A 44 -8.70 -1.03 -12.51
N ALA A 45 -8.63 -2.20 -13.11
CA ALA A 45 -9.26 -3.41 -12.58
C ALA A 45 -8.55 -3.92 -11.32
N ARG A 46 -9.28 -4.50 -10.40
CA ARG A 46 -8.67 -5.20 -9.28
C ARG A 46 -8.07 -6.53 -9.75
N VAL A 47 -6.82 -6.81 -9.36
CA VAL A 47 -6.14 -8.09 -9.56
C VAL A 47 -5.77 -8.71 -8.23
N GLU A 48 -5.85 -10.03 -8.15
CA GLU A 48 -5.34 -10.82 -7.04
C GLU A 48 -4.38 -11.88 -7.58
N VAL A 49 -3.21 -11.96 -6.98
CA VAL A 49 -2.21 -12.99 -7.29
C VAL A 49 -1.85 -13.74 -6.00
N PRO A 50 -1.38 -15.00 -6.09
CA PRO A 50 -1.04 -15.81 -4.93
C PRO A 50 -0.07 -15.12 -3.97
N VAL A 51 -0.19 -15.42 -2.68
CA VAL A 51 0.73 -14.93 -1.63
C VAL A 51 2.09 -15.60 -1.73
N PHE A 52 2.15 -16.80 -2.29
CA PHE A 52 3.38 -17.53 -2.57
C PHE A 52 3.42 -17.99 -4.02
N GLU A 53 4.60 -18.02 -4.58
CA GLU A 53 4.89 -18.39 -5.97
C GLU A 53 6.08 -19.35 -6.02
N SER A 54 6.30 -20.00 -7.16
CA SER A 54 7.58 -20.67 -7.41
C SER A 54 8.73 -19.66 -7.22
N THR A 55 9.78 -20.07 -6.51
CA THR A 55 10.97 -19.24 -6.28
C THR A 55 11.57 -18.70 -7.58
N ALA A 56 11.44 -19.46 -8.68
CA ALA A 56 11.91 -19.06 -10.00
C ALA A 56 11.22 -17.79 -10.55
N VAL A 57 9.99 -17.48 -10.13
CA VAL A 57 9.28 -16.25 -10.53
C VAL A 57 10.08 -15.02 -10.05
N PHE A 58 10.47 -15.01 -8.79
CA PHE A 58 11.20 -13.88 -8.21
C PHE A 58 12.68 -13.87 -8.60
N ALA A 59 13.34 -15.02 -8.65
CA ALA A 59 14.74 -15.09 -9.04
C ALA A 59 14.98 -14.56 -10.46
N ARG A 60 14.10 -14.92 -11.42
CA ARG A 60 14.22 -14.46 -12.80
C ARG A 60 13.81 -13.00 -13.01
N SER A 61 12.85 -12.51 -12.24
CA SER A 61 12.32 -11.15 -12.41
C SER A 61 13.16 -10.10 -11.71
N LEU A 62 13.55 -10.35 -10.47
CA LEU A 62 14.21 -9.34 -9.63
C LEU A 62 15.73 -9.25 -9.85
N GLY A 63 16.33 -10.28 -10.43
CA GLY A 63 17.79 -10.43 -10.60
C GLY A 63 18.45 -11.06 -9.36
N GLU A 64 19.25 -12.09 -9.60
CA GLU A 64 19.93 -12.86 -8.53
C GLU A 64 20.88 -12.01 -7.67
N SER A 65 21.36 -10.89 -8.20
CA SER A 65 22.26 -9.96 -7.54
C SER A 65 21.60 -8.98 -6.59
N THR A 66 20.26 -8.91 -6.59
CA THR A 66 19.53 -7.97 -5.71
C THR A 66 19.51 -8.44 -4.26
N ASP A 67 19.50 -7.50 -3.30
CA ASP A 67 19.38 -7.82 -1.89
C ASP A 67 18.11 -8.59 -1.57
N VAL A 68 17.02 -8.30 -2.29
CA VAL A 68 15.73 -9.00 -2.13
C VAL A 68 15.91 -10.49 -2.39
N VAL A 69 16.49 -10.87 -3.54
CA VAL A 69 16.66 -12.29 -3.90
C VAL A 69 17.72 -12.96 -3.05
N SER A 70 18.86 -12.28 -2.81
CA SER A 70 20.01 -12.88 -2.15
C SER A 70 19.88 -13.02 -0.62
N LYS A 71 19.06 -12.16 0.03
CA LYS A 71 19.08 -12.03 1.51
C LYS A 71 17.68 -11.90 2.15
N GLU A 72 16.65 -11.47 1.40
CA GLU A 72 15.41 -11.02 2.03
C GLU A 72 14.20 -11.91 1.75
N MET A 73 14.26 -12.84 0.79
CA MET A 73 13.15 -13.75 0.49
C MET A 73 12.90 -14.77 1.61
N TYR A 74 11.62 -15.04 1.88
CA TYR A 74 11.19 -16.19 2.67
C TYR A 74 10.93 -17.36 1.73
N THR A 75 11.92 -18.22 1.57
CA THR A 75 11.88 -19.37 0.67
C THR A 75 11.89 -20.67 1.47
N PHE A 76 11.09 -21.64 1.05
CA PHE A 76 11.02 -22.97 1.65
C PHE A 76 10.54 -24.00 0.62
N ASP A 77 10.84 -25.26 0.86
CA ASP A 77 10.31 -26.33 0.02
C ASP A 77 8.93 -26.77 0.54
N ASP A 78 8.02 -27.02 -0.38
CA ASP A 78 6.73 -27.61 -0.03
C ASP A 78 6.88 -29.13 0.23
N ARG A 79 5.76 -29.79 0.55
CA ARG A 79 5.78 -31.25 0.81
C ARG A 79 6.08 -32.08 -0.45
N GLY A 80 5.91 -31.51 -1.64
CA GLY A 80 6.27 -32.11 -2.92
C GLY A 80 7.74 -31.96 -3.30
N GLY A 81 8.47 -31.10 -2.61
CA GLY A 81 9.86 -30.74 -2.88
C GLY A 81 10.02 -29.54 -3.82
N ASP A 82 8.93 -28.85 -4.15
CA ASP A 82 8.99 -27.63 -4.96
C ASP A 82 9.39 -26.42 -4.10
N SER A 83 10.37 -25.66 -4.61
CA SER A 83 10.82 -24.42 -3.93
C SER A 83 9.83 -23.30 -4.17
N ILE A 84 9.24 -22.79 -3.08
CA ILE A 84 8.26 -21.72 -3.07
C ILE A 84 8.73 -20.55 -2.19
N THR A 85 8.28 -19.35 -2.54
CA THR A 85 8.67 -18.10 -1.88
C THR A 85 7.43 -17.28 -1.56
N LEU A 86 7.36 -16.75 -0.33
CA LEU A 86 6.38 -15.71 0.00
C LEU A 86 6.70 -14.45 -0.79
N ARG A 87 5.72 -13.90 -1.49
CA ARG A 87 5.91 -12.77 -2.41
C ARG A 87 6.57 -11.56 -1.72
N PRO A 88 7.73 -11.09 -2.21
CA PRO A 88 8.36 -9.87 -1.71
C PRO A 88 7.85 -8.59 -2.37
N GLU A 89 7.12 -8.72 -3.49
CA GLU A 89 6.50 -7.65 -4.28
C GLU A 89 5.38 -8.22 -5.17
N PHE A 90 4.59 -7.35 -5.82
CA PHE A 90 3.44 -7.79 -6.64
C PHE A 90 3.78 -7.96 -8.13
N THR A 91 4.63 -7.09 -8.67
CA THR A 91 4.89 -6.93 -10.11
C THR A 91 5.27 -8.25 -10.80
N ALA A 92 6.14 -9.06 -10.17
CA ALA A 92 6.54 -10.36 -10.73
C ALA A 92 5.39 -11.36 -10.78
N GLY A 93 4.57 -11.43 -9.71
CA GLY A 93 3.39 -12.29 -9.67
C GLY A 93 2.33 -11.88 -10.70
N ILE A 94 2.09 -10.57 -10.87
CA ILE A 94 1.18 -10.02 -11.88
C ILE A 94 1.71 -10.31 -13.30
N SER A 95 3.01 -10.12 -13.53
CA SER A 95 3.66 -10.41 -14.81
C SER A 95 3.60 -11.90 -15.17
N ARG A 96 3.81 -12.80 -14.18
CA ARG A 96 3.62 -14.24 -14.36
C ARG A 96 2.17 -14.57 -14.73
N ALA A 97 1.19 -13.97 -14.00
CA ALA A 97 -0.23 -14.17 -14.28
C ALA A 97 -0.62 -13.66 -15.66
N TYR A 98 -0.09 -12.50 -16.09
CA TYR A 98 -0.28 -11.96 -17.43
C TYR A 98 0.09 -13.00 -18.53
N ILE A 99 1.18 -13.75 -18.31
CA ILE A 99 1.62 -14.79 -19.24
C ILE A 99 0.71 -16.03 -19.14
N THR A 100 0.53 -16.58 -17.92
CA THR A 100 -0.11 -17.89 -17.73
C THR A 100 -1.61 -17.87 -17.94
N GLU A 101 -2.27 -16.75 -17.69
CA GLU A 101 -3.71 -16.59 -17.88
C GLU A 101 -4.08 -15.98 -19.25
N GLY A 102 -3.08 -15.72 -20.11
CA GLY A 102 -3.32 -15.18 -21.45
C GLY A 102 -3.89 -13.76 -21.47
N TRP A 103 -3.51 -12.92 -20.49
CA TRP A 103 -4.05 -11.56 -20.37
C TRP A 103 -3.54 -10.60 -21.46
N GLN A 104 -2.65 -11.04 -22.33
CA GLN A 104 -2.19 -10.29 -23.52
C GLN A 104 -3.37 -9.79 -24.37
N GLN A 105 -4.47 -10.54 -24.40
CA GLN A 105 -5.70 -10.15 -25.13
C GLN A 105 -6.36 -8.88 -24.60
N TYR A 106 -6.04 -8.46 -23.38
CA TYR A 106 -6.59 -7.27 -22.75
C TYR A 106 -5.64 -6.07 -22.79
N ALA A 107 -4.50 -6.17 -23.50
CA ALA A 107 -3.54 -5.07 -23.58
C ALA A 107 -4.10 -3.85 -24.34
N PRO A 108 -3.85 -2.61 -23.87
CA PRO A 108 -3.14 -2.28 -22.63
C PRO A 108 -3.97 -2.61 -21.38
N LEU A 109 -3.41 -3.46 -20.50
CA LEU A 109 -4.05 -3.91 -19.29
C LEU A 109 -3.70 -2.98 -18.12
N LYS A 110 -4.71 -2.41 -17.47
CA LYS A 110 -4.57 -1.60 -16.25
C LYS A 110 -5.07 -2.39 -15.07
N VAL A 111 -4.18 -2.73 -14.14
CA VAL A 111 -4.51 -3.50 -12.94
C VAL A 111 -3.95 -2.86 -11.69
N ALA A 112 -4.64 -3.05 -10.57
CA ALA A 112 -4.20 -2.58 -9.28
C ALA A 112 -4.55 -3.59 -8.18
N THR A 113 -3.71 -3.64 -7.15
CA THR A 113 -3.89 -4.54 -6.01
C THR A 113 -3.39 -3.90 -4.72
N HIS A 114 -3.69 -4.52 -3.60
CA HIS A 114 -3.06 -4.24 -2.31
C HIS A 114 -3.04 -5.51 -1.47
N GLY A 115 -2.12 -5.61 -0.54
CA GLY A 115 -2.07 -6.74 0.37
C GLY A 115 -0.70 -6.93 1.02
N PRO A 116 -0.52 -8.04 1.77
CA PRO A 116 0.71 -8.34 2.48
C PRO A 116 1.82 -8.80 1.55
N LEU A 117 3.03 -8.36 1.90
CA LEU A 117 4.31 -8.77 1.31
C LEU A 117 5.28 -9.16 2.40
N PHE A 118 6.34 -9.89 2.04
CA PHE A 118 7.24 -10.50 3.01
C PHE A 118 8.70 -10.30 2.62
N ARG A 119 9.49 -9.66 3.51
CA ARG A 119 10.94 -9.50 3.33
C ARG A 119 11.65 -9.69 4.67
N TYR A 120 12.70 -10.49 4.68
CA TYR A 120 13.53 -10.70 5.87
C TYR A 120 14.47 -9.51 6.10
N GLU A 121 13.89 -8.39 6.48
CA GLU A 121 14.63 -7.17 6.75
C GLU A 121 14.82 -6.93 8.26
N ARG A 122 15.75 -6.04 8.61
CA ARG A 122 15.90 -5.57 9.99
C ARG A 122 14.70 -4.67 10.33
N PRO A 123 13.86 -5.06 11.30
CA PRO A 123 12.69 -4.27 11.66
C PRO A 123 13.08 -2.91 12.23
N GLN A 124 12.39 -1.88 11.75
CA GLN A 124 12.47 -0.50 12.25
C GLN A 124 11.16 0.24 11.93
N LYS A 125 11.00 1.49 12.39
CA LYS A 125 9.80 2.28 12.13
C LYS A 125 9.54 2.36 10.62
N GLY A 126 8.33 1.94 10.18
CA GLY A 126 7.94 1.91 8.76
C GLY A 126 8.60 0.80 7.92
N ARG A 127 9.28 -0.19 8.56
CA ARG A 127 9.89 -1.33 7.90
C ARG A 127 9.64 -2.61 8.69
N PHE A 128 8.83 -3.48 8.14
CA PHE A 128 8.39 -4.73 8.76
C PHE A 128 8.80 -5.92 7.88
N ARG A 129 8.79 -7.12 8.47
CA ARG A 129 9.01 -8.37 7.73
C ARG A 129 7.77 -8.86 7.01
N GLN A 130 6.60 -8.61 7.59
CA GLN A 130 5.32 -8.60 6.90
C GLN A 130 4.84 -7.17 6.85
N PHE A 131 4.64 -6.63 5.66
CA PHE A 131 4.20 -5.26 5.40
C PHE A 131 3.18 -5.28 4.27
N HIS A 132 2.51 -4.16 4.03
CA HIS A 132 1.48 -4.08 3.00
C HIS A 132 1.83 -3.00 1.98
N GLN A 133 1.52 -3.28 0.72
CA GLN A 133 1.63 -2.28 -0.35
C GLN A 133 0.32 -2.13 -1.11
N LEU A 134 0.10 -0.93 -1.62
CA LEU A 134 -0.69 -0.64 -2.80
C LEU A 134 0.20 -0.84 -4.01
N ASP A 135 -0.38 -1.28 -5.11
CA ASP A 135 0.33 -1.54 -6.35
C ASP A 135 -0.58 -1.22 -7.54
N ALA A 136 -0.01 -0.61 -8.60
CA ALA A 136 -0.74 -0.29 -9.82
C ALA A 136 0.19 -0.45 -11.03
N GLU A 137 -0.30 -1.17 -12.06
CA GLU A 137 0.48 -1.57 -13.23
C GLU A 137 -0.29 -1.31 -14.53
N ILE A 138 0.41 -0.79 -15.54
CA ILE A 138 -0.07 -0.71 -16.93
C ILE A 138 0.85 -1.61 -17.78
N ILE A 139 0.29 -2.66 -18.37
CA ILE A 139 1.01 -3.69 -19.11
C ILE A 139 0.55 -3.66 -20.56
N GLY A 140 1.50 -3.58 -21.50
CA GLY A 140 1.22 -3.56 -22.94
C GLY A 140 1.08 -2.15 -23.53
N ALA A 141 1.53 -1.10 -22.84
CA ALA A 141 1.58 0.28 -23.33
C ALA A 141 3.03 0.77 -23.44
N ALA A 142 3.50 1.02 -24.66
CA ALA A 142 4.85 1.51 -24.94
C ALA A 142 4.96 3.03 -24.85
N GLU A 143 3.85 3.74 -24.94
CA GLU A 143 3.80 5.20 -25.06
C GLU A 143 4.07 5.88 -23.70
N PRO A 144 4.75 7.04 -23.69
CA PRO A 144 5.03 7.83 -22.47
C PRO A 144 3.77 8.24 -21.70
N GLY A 145 2.62 8.27 -22.37
CA GLY A 145 1.33 8.60 -21.75
C GLY A 145 0.92 7.65 -20.62
N ALA A 146 1.35 6.37 -20.67
CA ALA A 146 1.11 5.41 -19.60
C ALA A 146 1.89 5.77 -18.32
N ASP A 147 3.15 6.22 -18.48
CA ASP A 147 3.96 6.70 -17.36
C ASP A 147 3.33 7.95 -16.72
N VAL A 148 2.87 8.89 -17.54
CA VAL A 148 2.18 10.10 -17.10
C VAL A 148 0.91 9.74 -16.33
N GLU A 149 0.08 8.83 -16.84
CA GLU A 149 -1.18 8.43 -16.20
C GLU A 149 -0.94 7.85 -14.80
N LEU A 150 0.06 6.96 -14.65
CA LEU A 150 0.41 6.37 -13.35
C LEU A 150 0.96 7.40 -12.36
N LEU A 151 1.77 8.35 -12.83
CA LEU A 151 2.30 9.42 -11.98
C LEU A 151 1.21 10.38 -11.53
N VAL A 152 0.27 10.74 -12.43
CA VAL A 152 -0.90 11.57 -12.10
C VAL A 152 -1.82 10.85 -11.11
N MET A 153 -2.03 9.53 -11.27
CA MET A 153 -2.80 8.73 -10.32
C MET A 153 -2.15 8.70 -8.94
N ALA A 154 -0.82 8.58 -8.87
CA ALA A 154 -0.07 8.60 -7.62
C ALA A 154 -0.16 9.96 -6.93
N ASP A 155 0.03 11.05 -7.67
CA ASP A 155 -0.11 12.43 -7.18
C ASP A 155 -1.52 12.68 -6.64
N GLN A 156 -2.57 12.27 -7.37
CA GLN A 156 -3.95 12.38 -6.90
C GLN A 156 -4.19 11.58 -5.63
N LEU A 157 -3.68 10.35 -5.53
CA LEU A 157 -3.80 9.53 -4.33
C LEU A 157 -3.21 10.25 -3.10
N LEU A 158 -2.02 10.82 -3.23
CA LEU A 158 -1.37 11.53 -2.12
C LEU A 158 -2.12 12.80 -1.72
N LYS A 159 -2.65 13.56 -2.70
CA LYS A 159 -3.51 14.73 -2.46
C LYS A 159 -4.82 14.35 -1.74
N GLU A 160 -5.46 13.28 -2.15
CA GLU A 160 -6.71 12.83 -1.52
C GLU A 160 -6.49 12.22 -0.13
N LEU A 161 -5.27 11.77 0.17
CA LEU A 161 -4.85 11.37 1.52
C LEU A 161 -4.41 12.57 2.38
N GLY A 162 -4.33 13.79 1.81
CA GLY A 162 -3.91 15.00 2.52
C GLY A 162 -2.44 14.99 2.94
N ILE A 163 -1.58 14.30 2.19
CA ILE A 163 -0.15 14.16 2.51
C ILE A 163 0.79 14.67 1.44
N ASP A 164 0.27 15.34 0.42
CA ASP A 164 1.04 15.97 -0.66
C ASP A 164 1.97 17.08 -0.16
N ASP A 165 1.62 17.79 0.90
CA ASP A 165 2.51 18.74 1.55
C ASP A 165 3.71 18.02 2.18
N GLY A 166 4.91 18.41 1.76
CA GLY A 166 6.18 17.79 2.20
C GLY A 166 6.47 16.43 1.56
N VAL A 167 5.80 16.11 0.44
CA VAL A 167 6.15 14.98 -0.43
C VAL A 167 6.55 15.50 -1.80
N THR A 168 7.73 15.12 -2.26
CA THR A 168 8.30 15.54 -3.56
C THR A 168 8.35 14.34 -4.51
N LEU A 169 7.85 14.51 -5.74
CA LEU A 169 8.10 13.56 -6.82
C LEU A 169 9.51 13.80 -7.37
N THR A 170 10.39 12.82 -7.20
CA THR A 170 11.69 12.78 -7.84
C THR A 170 11.64 11.84 -9.04
N LEU A 171 12.15 12.29 -10.18
CA LEU A 171 12.07 11.62 -11.47
C LEU A 171 13.45 11.48 -12.11
N ASN A 172 13.70 10.33 -12.73
CA ASN A 172 14.86 10.08 -13.57
C ASN A 172 14.48 9.31 -14.84
N THR A 173 15.37 9.29 -15.82
CA THR A 173 15.35 8.30 -16.90
C THR A 173 16.56 7.37 -16.78
N LEU A 174 16.35 6.10 -17.04
CA LEU A 174 17.40 5.09 -17.16
C LEU A 174 17.71 4.79 -18.64
N GLY A 175 17.09 5.54 -19.55
CA GLY A 175 17.19 5.36 -20.99
C GLY A 175 16.61 4.05 -21.51
N ASP A 176 16.73 3.86 -22.81
CA ASP A 176 16.50 2.58 -23.48
C ASP A 176 17.66 1.60 -23.24
N ALA A 177 17.62 0.44 -23.87
CA ALA A 177 18.68 -0.56 -23.72
C ALA A 177 20.06 -0.03 -24.16
N ALA A 178 20.11 0.67 -25.30
CA ALA A 178 21.36 1.22 -25.86
C ALA A 178 21.95 2.31 -24.95
N SER A 179 21.11 3.24 -24.48
CA SER A 179 21.51 4.28 -23.52
C SER A 179 22.05 3.68 -22.22
N ARG A 180 21.34 2.67 -21.67
CA ARG A 180 21.72 2.02 -20.43
C ARG A 180 23.02 1.24 -20.55
N ASP A 181 23.25 0.53 -21.65
CA ASP A 181 24.47 -0.22 -21.87
C ASP A 181 25.69 0.71 -22.03
N ALA A 182 25.55 1.81 -22.76
CA ALA A 182 26.59 2.81 -22.91
C ALA A 182 26.91 3.48 -21.55
N TRP A 183 25.89 3.89 -20.80
CA TRP A 183 26.07 4.45 -19.47
C TRP A 183 26.69 3.46 -18.48
N ARG A 184 26.25 2.20 -18.48
CA ARG A 184 26.83 1.14 -17.65
C ARG A 184 28.32 0.96 -17.92
N ALA A 185 28.73 0.95 -19.19
CA ALA A 185 30.14 0.86 -19.54
C ALA A 185 30.95 2.04 -19.00
N ALA A 186 30.42 3.26 -19.09
CA ALA A 186 31.06 4.47 -18.55
C ALA A 186 31.15 4.44 -17.01
N LEU A 187 30.10 3.96 -16.33
CA LEU A 187 30.09 3.78 -14.86
C LEU A 187 31.14 2.77 -14.42
N ILE A 188 31.26 1.63 -15.12
CA ILE A 188 32.28 0.62 -14.81
C ILE A 188 33.67 1.24 -14.95
N ALA A 189 33.97 1.95 -16.04
CA ALA A 189 35.25 2.59 -16.26
C ALA A 189 35.56 3.63 -15.16
N HIS A 190 34.54 4.42 -14.77
CA HIS A 190 34.67 5.42 -13.70
C HIS A 190 34.95 4.77 -12.34
N PHE A 191 34.18 3.79 -11.94
CA PHE A 191 34.32 3.12 -10.65
C PHE A 191 35.61 2.27 -10.56
N GLU A 192 36.03 1.62 -11.65
CA GLU A 192 37.33 0.92 -11.69
C GLU A 192 38.52 1.90 -11.50
N ALA A 193 38.45 3.10 -12.07
CA ALA A 193 39.48 4.14 -11.88
C ALA A 193 39.58 4.65 -10.42
N HIS A 194 38.51 4.46 -9.63
CA HIS A 194 38.41 4.89 -8.22
C HIS A 194 38.25 3.71 -7.25
N ARG A 195 38.58 2.49 -7.67
CA ARG A 195 38.31 1.23 -6.96
C ARG A 195 38.79 1.27 -5.52
N ASP A 196 39.98 1.84 -5.28
CA ASP A 196 40.62 1.91 -3.93
C ASP A 196 39.85 2.84 -2.96
N GLN A 197 38.95 3.67 -3.46
CA GLN A 197 38.11 4.60 -2.69
C GLN A 197 36.76 4.01 -2.35
N LEU A 198 36.37 2.90 -2.99
CA LEU A 198 35.08 2.27 -2.81
C LEU A 198 35.04 1.38 -1.55
N SER A 199 33.85 1.21 -0.99
CA SER A 199 33.59 0.22 0.04
C SER A 199 33.70 -1.21 -0.53
N GLU A 200 33.94 -2.20 0.32
CA GLU A 200 33.98 -3.61 -0.10
C GLU A 200 32.69 -4.06 -0.79
N ASP A 201 31.55 -3.63 -0.27
CA ASP A 201 30.23 -3.90 -0.86
C ASP A 201 30.09 -3.28 -2.25
N SER A 202 30.61 -2.07 -2.45
CA SER A 202 30.60 -1.38 -3.76
C SER A 202 31.59 -1.99 -4.74
N VAL A 203 32.73 -2.50 -4.28
CA VAL A 203 33.66 -3.28 -5.12
C VAL A 203 33.00 -4.58 -5.62
N ASP A 204 32.23 -5.26 -4.76
CA ASP A 204 31.47 -6.45 -5.16
C ASP A 204 30.33 -6.10 -6.16
N ARG A 205 29.63 -4.99 -5.92
CA ARG A 205 28.60 -4.46 -6.83
C ARG A 205 29.14 -4.04 -8.20
N LEU A 206 30.38 -3.58 -8.27
CA LEU A 206 31.01 -3.17 -9.53
C LEU A 206 30.99 -4.28 -10.58
N GLN A 207 31.16 -5.52 -10.17
CA GLN A 207 31.12 -6.67 -11.06
C GLN A 207 29.66 -7.11 -11.39
N ARG A 208 28.76 -7.01 -10.43
CA ARG A 208 27.40 -7.53 -10.53
C ARG A 208 26.43 -6.48 -11.05
N ASN A 209 26.36 -5.31 -10.42
CA ASN A 209 25.45 -4.23 -10.74
C ASN A 209 26.02 -2.85 -10.38
N PRO A 210 26.82 -2.24 -11.24
CA PRO A 210 27.50 -0.97 -10.95
C PRO A 210 26.55 0.20 -10.73
N LEU A 211 25.31 0.15 -11.26
CA LEU A 211 24.31 1.19 -11.02
C LEU A 211 23.96 1.31 -9.53
N ARG A 212 24.05 0.21 -8.76
CA ARG A 212 23.76 0.22 -7.32
C ARG A 212 24.82 0.95 -6.47
N ILE A 213 25.97 1.31 -7.04
CA ILE A 213 26.97 2.13 -6.36
C ILE A 213 26.49 3.59 -6.28
N LEU A 214 25.68 4.05 -7.25
CA LEU A 214 25.12 5.40 -7.27
C LEU A 214 24.21 5.69 -6.07
N ASP A 215 23.51 4.69 -5.54
CA ASP A 215 22.63 4.82 -4.37
C ASP A 215 23.26 4.25 -3.07
N SER A 216 24.59 4.02 -3.07
CA SER A 216 25.28 3.55 -1.88
C SER A 216 25.10 4.51 -0.71
N LYS A 217 24.84 3.92 0.47
CA LYS A 217 24.75 4.66 1.73
C LYS A 217 26.07 4.72 2.51
N ASP A 218 27.10 4.05 2.02
CA ASP A 218 28.43 4.11 2.64
C ASP A 218 29.06 5.48 2.35
N PRO A 219 29.47 6.25 3.39
CA PRO A 219 30.08 7.57 3.20
C PRO A 219 31.35 7.55 2.33
N ARG A 220 32.07 6.42 2.24
CA ARG A 220 33.27 6.28 1.40
C ARG A 220 32.94 6.35 -0.09
N ASP A 221 31.80 5.76 -0.48
CA ASP A 221 31.39 5.68 -1.88
C ASP A 221 30.87 7.02 -2.42
N ARG A 222 30.37 7.88 -1.52
CA ARG A 222 29.66 9.10 -1.89
C ARG A 222 30.46 10.05 -2.80
N PRO A 223 31.74 10.37 -2.52
CA PRO A 223 32.51 11.26 -3.41
C PRO A 223 32.69 10.67 -4.81
N VAL A 224 32.86 9.36 -4.91
CA VAL A 224 33.03 8.64 -6.18
C VAL A 224 31.72 8.57 -6.94
N ALA A 225 30.62 8.23 -6.25
CA ALA A 225 29.27 8.24 -6.83
C ALA A 225 28.85 9.64 -7.26
N ASP A 226 29.26 10.68 -6.51
CA ASP A 226 28.95 12.08 -6.78
C ASP A 226 29.65 12.60 -8.06
N SER A 227 30.79 12.06 -8.41
CA SER A 227 31.54 12.39 -9.61
C SER A 227 31.27 11.46 -10.81
N ALA A 228 30.38 10.47 -10.64
CA ALA A 228 30.07 9.50 -11.69
C ALA A 228 29.38 10.19 -12.90
N PRO A 229 29.61 9.66 -14.12
CA PRO A 229 28.99 10.22 -15.32
C PRO A 229 27.46 10.13 -15.27
N ASP A 230 26.81 11.22 -15.72
CA ASP A 230 25.35 11.31 -15.79
C ASP A 230 24.82 10.54 -17.01
N ILE A 231 23.64 9.91 -16.87
CA ILE A 231 22.96 9.20 -17.95
C ILE A 231 22.66 10.11 -19.14
N ASP A 232 22.41 11.40 -18.93
CA ASP A 232 21.99 12.32 -19.97
C ASP A 232 23.00 12.45 -21.13
N ALA A 233 24.28 12.16 -20.88
CA ALA A 233 25.32 12.12 -21.91
C ALA A 233 25.23 10.88 -22.83
N TYR A 234 24.48 9.86 -22.43
CA TYR A 234 24.40 8.57 -23.11
C TYR A 234 23.01 8.25 -23.66
N LEU A 235 22.04 9.16 -23.47
CA LEU A 235 20.69 8.98 -24.00
C LEU A 235 20.69 9.00 -25.53
N THR A 236 20.02 7.98 -26.11
CA THR A 236 19.63 8.06 -27.53
C THR A 236 18.61 9.19 -27.74
N ASP A 237 18.41 9.61 -28.98
CA ASP A 237 17.40 10.63 -29.30
C ASP A 237 15.99 10.16 -28.96
N GLU A 238 15.71 8.87 -29.15
CA GLU A 238 14.45 8.20 -28.77
C GLU A 238 14.23 8.23 -27.28
N ALA A 239 15.23 7.86 -26.48
CA ALA A 239 15.14 7.86 -25.03
C ALA A 239 14.97 9.28 -24.45
N ARG A 240 15.66 10.26 -25.04
CA ARG A 240 15.51 11.68 -24.71
C ARG A 240 14.10 12.16 -25.02
N SER A 241 13.62 11.91 -26.25
CA SER A 241 12.25 12.26 -26.65
C SER A 241 11.19 11.60 -25.80
N PHE A 242 11.41 10.35 -25.36
CA PHE A 242 10.50 9.65 -24.43
C PHE A 242 10.41 10.42 -23.11
N PHE A 243 11.55 10.74 -22.49
CA PHE A 243 11.60 11.45 -21.22
C PHE A 243 11.00 12.86 -21.30
N ASP A 244 11.27 13.59 -22.42
CA ASP A 244 10.70 14.91 -22.67
C ASP A 244 9.17 14.86 -22.77
N LYS A 245 8.60 13.80 -23.36
CA LYS A 245 7.15 13.61 -23.42
C LYS A 245 6.54 13.28 -22.07
N VAL A 246 7.22 12.48 -21.23
CA VAL A 246 6.77 12.23 -19.86
C VAL A 246 6.74 13.53 -19.05
N THR A 247 7.82 14.30 -19.05
CA THR A 247 7.92 15.54 -18.27
C THR A 247 6.96 16.63 -18.77
N SER A 248 6.80 16.76 -20.09
CA SER A 248 5.80 17.66 -20.68
C SER A 248 4.37 17.26 -20.31
N GLY A 249 4.08 15.95 -20.30
CA GLY A 249 2.77 15.42 -19.89
C GLY A 249 2.47 15.71 -18.42
N LEU A 250 3.45 15.55 -17.53
CA LEU A 250 3.32 15.94 -16.11
C LEU A 250 3.06 17.43 -15.95
N GLY A 251 3.79 18.27 -16.68
CA GLY A 251 3.58 19.72 -16.70
C GLY A 251 2.16 20.09 -17.15
N ALA A 252 1.66 19.45 -18.21
CA ALA A 252 0.29 19.65 -18.70
C ALA A 252 -0.77 19.19 -17.67
N ALA A 253 -0.49 18.14 -16.91
CA ALA A 253 -1.36 17.63 -15.84
C ALA A 253 -1.24 18.41 -14.51
N GLY A 254 -0.32 19.38 -14.41
CA GLY A 254 -0.10 20.17 -13.20
C GLY A 254 0.58 19.38 -12.07
N VAL A 255 1.34 18.34 -12.40
CA VAL A 255 2.12 17.56 -11.43
C VAL A 255 3.54 18.11 -11.36
N ALA A 256 3.91 18.62 -10.19
CA ALA A 256 5.27 19.11 -9.94
C ALA A 256 6.23 17.92 -9.73
N TRP A 257 7.47 18.08 -10.20
CA TRP A 257 8.50 17.07 -10.07
C TRP A 257 9.90 17.70 -10.02
N GLU A 258 10.86 16.96 -9.49
CA GLU A 258 12.28 17.34 -9.45
C GLU A 258 13.14 16.27 -10.13
N ARG A 259 14.18 16.69 -10.85
CA ARG A 259 15.14 15.75 -11.42
C ARG A 259 16.08 15.23 -10.33
N ASN A 260 16.21 13.89 -10.28
CA ASN A 260 17.25 13.24 -9.51
C ASN A 260 18.07 12.32 -10.43
N ALA A 261 19.13 12.83 -11.05
CA ALA A 261 19.96 12.10 -12.01
C ALA A 261 20.62 10.83 -11.44
N ARG A 262 20.67 10.68 -10.11
CA ARG A 262 21.18 9.49 -9.41
C ARG A 262 20.12 8.51 -8.98
N LEU A 263 18.86 8.83 -9.22
CA LEU A 263 17.79 7.90 -8.91
C LEU A 263 17.92 6.67 -9.80
N VAL A 264 18.30 5.56 -9.19
CA VAL A 264 18.24 4.21 -9.72
C VAL A 264 17.31 3.38 -8.84
N ARG A 265 16.72 2.34 -9.38
CA ARG A 265 15.78 1.50 -8.62
C ARG A 265 16.48 0.25 -8.07
N GLY A 266 15.95 -0.24 -6.96
CA GLY A 266 16.49 -1.42 -6.26
C GLY A 266 16.41 -2.74 -7.01
N LEU A 267 15.72 -2.79 -8.14
CA LEU A 267 15.47 -3.97 -8.96
C LEU A 267 16.01 -3.75 -10.38
N ASP A 268 16.55 -4.77 -11.00
CA ASP A 268 17.34 -4.65 -12.23
C ASP A 268 16.52 -4.51 -13.51
N TYR A 269 15.23 -4.71 -13.43
CA TYR A 269 14.35 -4.69 -14.58
C TYR A 269 13.96 -3.31 -15.11
N TYR A 270 14.27 -2.22 -14.37
CA TYR A 270 13.83 -0.87 -14.74
C TYR A 270 14.57 -0.30 -15.94
N ARG A 271 13.81 0.37 -16.82
CA ARG A 271 14.25 1.11 -18.01
C ARG A 271 13.44 2.40 -18.12
N HIS A 272 13.88 3.34 -18.96
CA HIS A 272 13.21 4.63 -19.15
C HIS A 272 12.88 5.32 -17.82
N THR A 273 11.62 5.52 -17.52
CA THR A 273 11.15 6.26 -16.36
C THR A 273 11.46 5.52 -15.05
N ALA A 274 12.10 6.20 -14.12
CA ALA A 274 12.25 5.79 -12.71
C ALA A 274 11.82 6.95 -11.82
N PHE A 275 11.04 6.67 -10.78
CA PHE A 275 10.50 7.72 -9.92
C PHE A 275 10.29 7.27 -8.48
N GLU A 276 10.29 8.26 -7.59
CA GLU A 276 9.95 8.11 -6.17
C GLU A 276 9.21 9.36 -5.68
N PHE A 277 8.18 9.14 -4.86
CA PHE A 277 7.61 10.18 -4.02
C PHE A 277 8.28 10.08 -2.65
N VAL A 278 9.01 11.12 -2.28
CA VAL A 278 9.88 11.13 -1.10
C VAL A 278 9.46 12.22 -0.12
N THR A 279 9.66 11.94 1.18
CA THR A 279 9.43 12.90 2.27
C THR A 279 10.51 12.77 3.33
N ASP A 280 10.81 13.83 4.03
CA ASP A 280 11.69 13.85 5.20
C ASP A 280 10.96 13.51 6.52
N ARG A 281 9.63 13.53 6.51
CA ARG A 281 8.76 13.27 7.68
C ARG A 281 8.94 11.85 8.26
N LEU A 282 9.47 10.90 7.49
CA LEU A 282 9.73 9.52 7.89
C LEU A 282 11.22 9.19 8.10
N GLY A 283 12.09 10.20 8.10
CA GLY A 283 13.54 10.04 8.26
C GLY A 283 14.14 9.13 7.18
N ALA A 284 14.92 8.12 7.57
CA ALA A 284 15.61 7.23 6.62
C ALA A 284 14.67 6.39 5.73
N GLN A 285 13.37 6.38 5.98
CA GLN A 285 12.34 5.67 5.22
C GLN A 285 11.49 6.62 4.35
N GLY A 286 12.13 7.66 3.81
CA GLY A 286 11.46 8.76 3.11
C GLY A 286 10.68 8.39 1.85
N THR A 287 11.00 7.31 1.15
CA THR A 287 10.23 6.87 -0.02
C THR A 287 8.90 6.28 0.41
N VAL A 288 7.80 6.93 0.07
CA VAL A 288 6.42 6.49 0.39
C VAL A 288 5.76 5.73 -0.77
N LEU A 289 6.12 6.10 -2.00
CA LEU A 289 5.68 5.47 -3.24
C LEU A 289 6.84 5.50 -4.23
N GLY A 290 7.00 4.46 -5.03
CA GLY A 290 8.03 4.45 -6.04
C GLY A 290 7.80 3.38 -7.10
N GLY A 291 8.30 3.65 -8.30
CA GLY A 291 8.09 2.80 -9.46
C GLY A 291 8.97 3.15 -10.64
N GLY A 292 8.51 2.72 -11.80
CA GLY A 292 9.17 2.98 -13.07
C GLY A 292 8.72 2.01 -14.16
N ARG A 293 9.32 2.15 -15.35
CA ARG A 293 9.07 1.32 -16.52
C ARG A 293 9.97 0.07 -16.51
N TYR A 294 9.42 -1.08 -16.89
CA TYR A 294 10.12 -2.37 -16.81
C TYR A 294 9.85 -3.28 -18.02
N ASP A 295 10.10 -2.78 -19.22
CA ASP A 295 9.75 -3.41 -20.50
C ASP A 295 10.34 -4.82 -20.75
N GLY A 296 11.42 -5.20 -20.05
CA GLY A 296 12.05 -6.52 -20.19
C GLY A 296 11.58 -7.60 -19.22
N LEU A 297 10.74 -7.27 -18.22
CA LEU A 297 10.41 -8.20 -17.14
C LEU A 297 9.59 -9.42 -17.62
N ILE A 298 8.57 -9.18 -18.44
CA ILE A 298 7.70 -10.25 -18.95
C ILE A 298 8.49 -11.21 -19.85
N GLU A 299 9.41 -10.67 -20.67
CA GLU A 299 10.31 -11.48 -21.49
C GLU A 299 11.26 -12.33 -20.64
N ASN A 300 11.81 -11.79 -19.56
CA ASN A 300 12.66 -12.53 -18.60
C ASN A 300 11.91 -13.67 -17.90
N LEU A 301 10.58 -13.56 -17.78
CA LEU A 301 9.73 -14.63 -17.26
C LEU A 301 9.32 -15.66 -18.34
N GLY A 302 9.75 -15.48 -19.58
CA GLY A 302 9.47 -16.38 -20.71
C GLY A 302 8.21 -16.01 -21.50
N GLY A 303 7.67 -14.81 -21.30
CA GLY A 303 6.58 -14.25 -22.10
C GLY A 303 7.08 -13.47 -23.31
N PRO A 304 6.19 -12.88 -24.11
CA PRO A 304 6.57 -11.99 -25.22
C PRO A 304 7.15 -10.67 -24.69
N ALA A 305 7.99 -10.01 -25.49
CA ALA A 305 8.45 -8.65 -25.21
C ALA A 305 7.24 -7.73 -25.04
N THR A 306 7.05 -7.21 -23.83
CA THR A 306 5.84 -6.46 -23.46
C THR A 306 6.24 -5.25 -22.62
N PRO A 307 5.98 -4.03 -23.11
CA PRO A 307 6.25 -2.82 -22.33
C PRO A 307 5.32 -2.74 -21.11
N ALA A 308 5.87 -2.32 -19.99
CA ALA A 308 5.09 -2.19 -18.77
C ALA A 308 5.66 -1.11 -17.85
N VAL A 309 4.78 -0.49 -17.08
CA VAL A 309 5.12 0.55 -16.10
C VAL A 309 4.20 0.42 -14.90
N GLY A 310 4.76 0.63 -13.69
CA GLY A 310 3.99 0.50 -12.46
C GLY A 310 4.63 1.18 -11.27
N TRP A 311 3.88 1.21 -10.16
CA TRP A 311 4.37 1.69 -8.88
C TRP A 311 3.81 0.91 -7.70
N ALA A 312 4.55 0.93 -6.62
CA ALA A 312 4.12 0.41 -5.32
C ALA A 312 4.27 1.46 -4.21
N ALA A 313 3.31 1.47 -3.27
CA ALA A 313 3.32 2.37 -2.11
C ALA A 313 3.16 1.58 -0.81
N GLY A 314 3.97 1.89 0.20
CA GLY A 314 3.87 1.24 1.51
C GLY A 314 2.68 1.75 2.31
N ILE A 315 1.69 0.89 2.60
CA ILE A 315 0.46 1.29 3.29
C ILE A 315 0.78 1.77 4.72
N GLU A 316 1.66 1.09 5.44
CA GLU A 316 2.07 1.50 6.77
C GLU A 316 2.76 2.86 6.77
N ARG A 317 3.58 3.16 5.75
CA ARG A 317 4.25 4.47 5.62
C ARG A 317 3.26 5.58 5.34
N LEU A 318 2.32 5.35 4.43
CA LEU A 318 1.23 6.29 4.16
C LEU A 318 0.38 6.51 5.42
N ALA A 319 -0.01 5.44 6.13
CA ALA A 319 -0.79 5.51 7.36
C ALA A 319 -0.09 6.26 8.52
N MET A 320 1.25 6.35 8.51
CA MET A 320 2.00 7.16 9.46
C MET A 320 1.95 8.66 9.15
N LEU A 321 1.63 9.03 7.92
CA LEU A 321 1.59 10.42 7.44
C LEU A 321 0.17 10.99 7.43
N VAL A 322 -0.82 10.13 7.20
CA VAL A 322 -2.24 10.51 7.11
C VAL A 322 -2.79 10.88 8.50
N ASP A 323 -3.59 11.92 8.56
CA ASP A 323 -4.39 12.22 9.74
C ASP A 323 -5.43 11.12 9.98
N ALA A 324 -5.75 10.89 11.25
CA ALA A 324 -6.80 9.94 11.58
C ALA A 324 -8.13 10.42 10.97
N PRO A 325 -8.85 9.57 10.21
CA PRO A 325 -10.17 9.93 9.74
C PRO A 325 -11.09 10.22 10.93
N GLU A 326 -12.07 11.08 10.70
CA GLU A 326 -13.09 11.30 11.72
C GLU A 326 -13.68 9.97 12.16
N LYS A 327 -13.75 9.76 13.46
CA LYS A 327 -14.32 8.55 14.02
C LYS A 327 -15.80 8.51 13.68
N GLU A 328 -16.22 7.49 12.96
CA GLU A 328 -17.64 7.27 12.72
C GLU A 328 -18.38 7.10 14.05
N ARG A 329 -19.33 8.00 14.30
CA ARG A 329 -20.21 7.87 15.48
C ARG A 329 -21.13 6.69 15.28
N LEU A 330 -21.36 5.93 16.34
CA LEU A 330 -22.36 4.87 16.33
C LEU A 330 -23.75 5.50 16.09
N GLY A 331 -24.55 4.88 15.22
CA GLY A 331 -25.92 5.35 14.98
C GLY A 331 -26.75 5.28 16.25
N VAL A 332 -26.79 4.11 16.87
CA VAL A 332 -27.60 3.86 18.09
C VAL A 332 -26.81 3.05 19.11
N ILE A 333 -26.79 3.53 20.34
CA ILE A 333 -26.40 2.72 21.51
C ILE A 333 -27.64 2.40 22.35
N MET A 334 -27.79 1.13 22.71
CA MET A 334 -28.96 0.67 23.47
C MET A 334 -28.55 0.12 24.84
N ALA A 335 -29.13 0.68 25.89
CA ALA A 335 -28.99 0.16 27.27
C ALA A 335 -30.22 -0.71 27.62
N VAL A 336 -30.01 -2.01 27.87
CA VAL A 336 -31.07 -2.89 28.32
C VAL A 336 -31.09 -2.87 29.85
N GLU A 337 -32.01 -2.08 30.42
CA GLU A 337 -32.09 -1.88 31.87
C GLU A 337 -32.87 -2.99 32.61
N ASP A 338 -33.53 -3.90 31.87
CA ASP A 338 -34.25 -5.03 32.42
C ASP A 338 -34.02 -6.29 31.57
N ASP A 339 -33.68 -7.41 32.19
CA ASP A 339 -33.42 -8.65 31.49
C ASP A 339 -34.67 -9.25 30.80
N LEU A 340 -35.86 -8.92 31.30
CA LEU A 340 -37.13 -9.31 30.65
C LEU A 340 -37.32 -8.61 29.30
N ALA A 341 -36.72 -7.44 29.10
CA ALA A 341 -36.79 -6.70 27.85
C ALA A 341 -35.73 -7.17 26.81
N LEU A 342 -34.84 -8.09 27.18
CA LEU A 342 -33.74 -8.53 26.30
C LEU A 342 -34.22 -9.10 24.94
N PRO A 343 -35.26 -9.95 24.86
CA PRO A 343 -35.71 -10.46 23.57
C PRO A 343 -36.21 -9.35 22.62
N ASP A 344 -36.88 -8.32 23.16
CA ASP A 344 -37.39 -7.21 22.37
C ASP A 344 -36.27 -6.28 21.94
N ALA A 345 -35.31 -6.01 22.83
CA ALA A 345 -34.07 -5.30 22.52
C ALA A 345 -33.28 -5.98 21.39
N GLN A 346 -33.21 -7.31 21.40
CA GLN A 346 -32.55 -8.09 20.34
C GLN A 346 -33.29 -7.98 19.01
N ARG A 347 -34.62 -7.99 19.03
CA ARG A 347 -35.44 -7.77 17.82
C ARG A 347 -35.20 -6.36 17.25
N LEU A 348 -35.23 -5.35 18.12
CA LEU A 348 -35.03 -3.96 17.72
C LEU A 348 -33.64 -3.71 17.13
N ILE A 349 -32.58 -4.18 17.79
CA ILE A 349 -31.23 -3.98 17.27
C ILE A 349 -31.00 -4.69 15.94
N ALA A 350 -31.57 -5.90 15.76
CA ALA A 350 -31.50 -6.59 14.49
C ALA A 350 -32.21 -5.82 13.37
N LYS A 351 -33.31 -5.15 13.68
CA LYS A 351 -34.08 -4.32 12.76
C LYS A 351 -33.31 -3.05 12.38
N LEU A 352 -32.78 -2.31 13.36
CA LEU A 352 -31.94 -1.14 13.13
C LEU A 352 -30.78 -1.48 12.17
N ARG A 353 -30.09 -2.58 12.39
CA ARG A 353 -29.00 -3.04 11.51
C ARG A 353 -29.46 -3.38 10.10
N ARG A 354 -30.65 -3.96 9.92
CA ARG A 354 -31.24 -4.22 8.58
C ARG A 354 -31.61 -2.93 7.85
N HIS A 355 -31.89 -1.86 8.58
CA HIS A 355 -32.09 -0.50 8.03
C HIS A 355 -30.76 0.27 7.87
N HIS A 356 -29.62 -0.44 7.88
CA HIS A 356 -28.29 0.13 7.72
C HIS A 356 -27.93 1.17 8.78
N ILE A 357 -28.46 1.04 9.99
CA ILE A 357 -28.10 1.85 11.15
C ILE A 357 -27.10 1.05 11.98
N SER A 358 -25.89 1.60 12.19
CA SER A 358 -24.92 1.02 13.11
C SER A 358 -25.47 1.07 14.54
N ALA A 359 -25.55 -0.06 15.20
CA ALA A 359 -26.15 -0.14 16.54
C ALA A 359 -25.44 -1.15 17.42
N GLU A 360 -25.27 -0.79 18.69
CA GLU A 360 -24.74 -1.66 19.74
C GLU A 360 -25.70 -1.77 20.92
N MET A 361 -25.56 -2.86 21.69
CA MET A 361 -26.41 -3.12 22.84
C MET A 361 -25.56 -3.46 24.07
N ILE A 362 -25.83 -2.77 25.17
CA ILE A 362 -25.24 -3.07 26.47
C ILE A 362 -26.23 -3.88 27.29
N ALA A 363 -26.00 -5.20 27.38
CA ALA A 363 -26.85 -6.13 28.12
C ALA A 363 -26.14 -6.74 29.36
N SER A 364 -24.84 -6.52 29.53
CA SER A 364 -24.05 -7.10 30.63
C SER A 364 -23.85 -6.14 31.80
N GLY A 365 -23.98 -6.64 33.01
CA GLY A 365 -23.86 -5.88 34.26
C GLY A 365 -25.21 -5.55 34.87
N SER A 366 -25.24 -4.78 36.00
CA SER A 366 -26.49 -4.28 36.56
C SER A 366 -27.14 -3.21 35.70
N PRO A 367 -28.46 -3.02 35.76
CA PRO A 367 -29.19 -2.02 34.94
C PRO A 367 -28.53 -0.63 34.93
N ARG A 368 -28.18 -0.10 36.10
CA ARG A 368 -27.50 1.19 36.23
C ARG A 368 -26.14 1.19 35.50
N LYS A 369 -25.35 0.13 35.67
CA LYS A 369 -24.05 0.01 34.98
C LYS A 369 -24.20 -0.10 33.44
N ARG A 370 -25.28 -0.69 32.96
CA ARG A 370 -25.58 -0.77 31.51
C ARG A 370 -25.83 0.63 30.95
N TYR A 371 -26.64 1.43 31.62
CA TYR A 371 -26.91 2.80 31.24
C TYR A 371 -25.65 3.66 31.31
N ASP A 372 -24.92 3.61 32.46
CA ASP A 372 -23.67 4.36 32.64
C ASP A 372 -22.57 4.00 31.63
N LYS A 373 -22.57 2.77 31.11
CA LYS A 373 -21.68 2.36 30.01
C LYS A 373 -22.14 2.94 28.68
N ALA A 374 -23.44 2.86 28.39
CA ALA A 374 -24.01 3.37 27.16
C ALA A 374 -23.80 4.89 27.00
N THR A 375 -23.93 5.68 28.07
CA THR A 375 -23.70 7.13 28.05
C THR A 375 -22.25 7.55 27.75
N LYS A 376 -21.30 6.62 27.86
CA LYS A 376 -19.88 6.88 27.56
C LYS A 376 -19.51 6.58 26.11
N ILE A 377 -20.41 5.94 25.36
CA ILE A 377 -20.20 5.62 23.96
C ILE A 377 -20.68 6.80 23.12
N ASP A 378 -19.82 7.24 22.19
CA ASP A 378 -20.18 8.31 21.27
C ASP A 378 -21.15 7.75 20.19
N ALA A 379 -22.43 8.02 20.39
CA ALA A 379 -23.50 7.61 19.50
C ALA A 379 -24.44 8.79 19.22
N PHE A 380 -25.10 8.75 18.06
CA PHE A 380 -26.10 9.78 17.72
C PHE A 380 -27.35 9.64 18.59
N VAL A 381 -27.74 8.40 18.90
CA VAL A 381 -28.96 8.11 19.66
C VAL A 381 -28.66 7.13 20.79
N LEU A 382 -29.07 7.47 22.01
CA LEU A 382 -29.09 6.56 23.14
C LEU A 382 -30.54 6.09 23.37
N LEU A 383 -30.77 4.79 23.25
CA LEU A 383 -32.03 4.15 23.62
C LEU A 383 -31.87 3.42 24.96
N SER A 384 -32.85 3.57 25.83
CA SER A 384 -32.92 2.79 27.07
C SER A 384 -34.19 1.93 27.02
N ILE A 385 -34.02 0.61 27.21
CA ILE A 385 -35.12 -0.33 27.18
C ILE A 385 -35.35 -0.89 28.58
N GLN A 386 -36.57 -0.75 29.03
CA GLN A 386 -37.06 -1.25 30.33
C GLN A 386 -38.25 -2.19 30.12
N TRP A 387 -38.56 -2.98 31.16
CA TRP A 387 -39.78 -3.79 31.17
C TRP A 387 -40.83 -3.11 32.04
N ARG A 388 -42.03 -2.84 31.51
CA ARG A 388 -43.14 -2.23 32.23
C ARG A 388 -44.47 -2.85 31.82
N GLU A 389 -45.33 -3.15 32.77
CA GLU A 389 -46.70 -3.66 32.48
C GLU A 389 -46.78 -4.82 31.49
N GLY A 390 -45.78 -5.74 31.54
CA GLY A 390 -45.78 -6.90 30.68
C GLY A 390 -45.22 -6.66 29.26
N LYS A 391 -44.65 -5.48 29.00
CA LYS A 391 -44.10 -5.11 27.68
C LYS A 391 -42.74 -4.42 27.80
N ALA A 392 -41.95 -4.49 26.72
CA ALA A 392 -40.75 -3.67 26.58
C ALA A 392 -41.14 -2.21 26.28
N PHE A 393 -40.55 -1.30 27.03
CA PHE A 393 -40.74 0.14 26.92
C PHE A 393 -39.42 0.81 26.55
N VAL A 394 -39.40 1.54 25.44
CA VAL A 394 -38.26 2.37 25.04
C VAL A 394 -38.45 3.79 25.59
N LYS A 395 -37.54 4.26 26.44
CA LYS A 395 -37.55 5.66 26.82
C LYS A 395 -37.30 6.54 25.60
N PRO A 396 -38.01 7.67 25.46
CA PRO A 396 -37.74 8.62 24.38
C PRO A 396 -36.24 8.93 24.29
N PRO A 397 -35.68 8.96 23.09
CA PRO A 397 -34.24 9.19 22.91
C PRO A 397 -33.87 10.57 23.46
N VAL A 398 -32.78 10.63 24.21
CA VAL A 398 -32.18 11.90 24.62
C VAL A 398 -31.33 12.37 23.43
N SER A 399 -31.95 13.07 22.48
CA SER A 399 -31.24 13.69 21.37
C SER A 399 -31.60 15.18 21.33
N ALA A 400 -30.57 16.02 21.32
CA ALA A 400 -30.73 17.47 21.32
C ALA A 400 -30.75 18.12 19.94
N ILE A 401 -30.71 17.33 18.83
CA ILE A 401 -30.56 17.86 17.46
C ILE A 401 -31.42 17.04 16.49
N PRO A 402 -32.14 17.69 15.54
CA PRO A 402 -32.77 16.99 14.42
C PRO A 402 -31.73 16.16 13.64
N ASN A 403 -31.91 14.86 13.59
CA ASN A 403 -30.93 13.95 12.96
C ASN A 403 -31.66 12.97 12.04
N PRO A 404 -31.26 12.83 10.77
CA PRO A 404 -31.86 11.89 9.84
C PRO A 404 -31.84 10.43 10.32
N ILE A 405 -31.04 10.11 11.33
CA ILE A 405 -31.03 8.79 11.99
C ILE A 405 -32.29 8.62 12.85
N LEU A 406 -32.81 9.67 13.49
CA LEU A 406 -34.02 9.59 14.34
C LEU A 406 -35.23 9.13 13.54
N ASP A 407 -35.46 9.69 12.35
CA ASP A 407 -36.57 9.29 11.49
C ASP A 407 -36.51 7.80 11.13
N LYS A 408 -35.30 7.28 10.89
CA LYS A 408 -35.09 5.85 10.63
C LYS A 408 -35.23 4.99 11.88
N VAL A 409 -34.85 5.51 13.04
CA VAL A 409 -35.01 4.84 14.33
C VAL A 409 -36.49 4.76 14.67
N ASP A 410 -37.24 5.84 14.49
CA ASP A 410 -38.69 5.88 14.71
C ASP A 410 -39.44 4.95 13.76
N ALA A 411 -39.04 4.88 12.48
CA ALA A 411 -39.57 3.91 11.53
C ALA A 411 -39.30 2.47 11.99
N ALA A 412 -38.09 2.16 12.47
CA ALA A 412 -37.73 0.85 12.99
C ALA A 412 -38.47 0.49 14.29
N LEU A 413 -38.73 1.48 15.16
CA LEU A 413 -39.51 1.31 16.37
C LEU A 413 -40.97 0.99 16.07
N ASN A 414 -41.60 1.73 15.17
CA ASN A 414 -43.00 1.54 14.76
C ASN A 414 -43.27 0.17 14.12
N GLU A 415 -42.27 -0.49 13.62
CA GLU A 415 -42.37 -1.83 13.05
C GLU A 415 -42.22 -2.97 14.09
N VAL A 416 -41.98 -2.69 15.36
CA VAL A 416 -41.85 -3.70 16.43
C VAL A 416 -43.10 -3.67 17.31
N ASP A 417 -44.08 -4.53 16.99
CA ASP A 417 -45.38 -4.64 17.65
C ASP A 417 -45.37 -4.83 19.18
N ALA A 418 -44.21 -5.10 19.76
CA ALA A 418 -44.03 -5.39 21.19
C ALA A 418 -43.39 -4.25 21.98
N ILE A 419 -43.10 -3.13 21.35
CA ILE A 419 -42.42 -1.98 21.96
C ILE A 419 -43.37 -0.78 21.95
N VAL A 420 -43.63 -0.22 23.14
CA VAL A 420 -44.44 0.99 23.34
C VAL A 420 -43.52 2.15 23.76
#